data_1464ef3a9898cf1e725d65e8ba4c9d57
#
_entry.id   1464ef3a9898cf1e725d65e8ba4c9d57
#
_cell.length_a   1.000
_cell.length_b   1.000
_cell.length_c   1.000
_cell.angle_alpha   90.00
_cell.angle_beta   90.00
_cell.angle_gamma   90.00
#
_symmetry.space_group_name_H-M   'P 1'
#
loop_
_entity.id
_entity.type
_entity.pdbx_description
1 polymer ?
#
loop_
_entity_poly.entity_id
_entity_poly.type
_entity_poly.pdbx_seq_one_letter_code
_entity_poly.pdbx_strand_id
1 'polypeptide(L)'
;MEIYDINGQIIDPLAGKTLYVAGDSIAYGKGSAGGYGKCIADRYGMQLINEAVDGATLATLVPDNVNGGYRTSIGMTVKSSTELEKADYILLEGGVNDAWNNAPVGTLTDGFAAAYDETTMTGALEKMLDDLATNHSDKCVAYVFPHGGMFAGSENWYKTYKPAILAALKKWGVPY
;
A
#
# COMPACT_ATOMS: atom_id res chain seq x y z
N MET A 1 -22.32 -3.81 11.42
CA MET A 1 -23.50 -2.97 11.03
C MET A 1 -24.05 -3.61 9.77
N GLU A 2 -25.25 -4.10 9.81
CA GLU A 2 -25.93 -4.64 8.60
C GLU A 2 -26.59 -3.48 7.87
N ILE A 3 -26.41 -3.42 6.54
CA ILE A 3 -27.05 -2.42 5.69
C ILE A 3 -28.20 -3.13 4.95
N TYR A 4 -29.36 -2.51 4.95
CA TYR A 4 -30.56 -3.07 4.33
C TYR A 4 -30.99 -2.19 3.15
N ASP A 5 -31.49 -2.83 2.07
CA ASP A 5 -32.15 -2.12 0.99
C ASP A 5 -33.57 -1.67 1.38
N ILE A 6 -34.26 -0.99 0.46
CA ILE A 6 -35.63 -0.53 0.67
C ILE A 6 -36.64 -1.67 0.90
N ASN A 7 -36.31 -2.90 0.51
CA ASN A 7 -37.11 -4.09 0.69
C ASN A 7 -36.74 -4.90 1.93
N GLY A 8 -35.78 -4.39 2.75
CA GLY A 8 -35.29 -5.04 3.95
C GLY A 8 -34.33 -6.20 3.69
N GLN A 9 -33.72 -6.28 2.51
CA GLN A 9 -32.67 -7.26 2.20
C GLN A 9 -31.30 -6.72 2.65
N ILE A 10 -30.48 -7.60 3.23
CA ILE A 10 -29.10 -7.24 3.61
C ILE A 10 -28.30 -6.96 2.32
N ILE A 11 -27.75 -5.77 2.24
CA ILE A 11 -26.82 -5.37 1.18
C ILE A 11 -25.40 -5.54 1.71
N ASP A 12 -24.57 -6.32 1.01
CA ASP A 12 -23.13 -6.26 1.16
C ASP A 12 -22.57 -5.16 0.23
N PRO A 13 -22.11 -4.02 0.79
CA PRO A 13 -21.64 -2.89 -0.03
C PRO A 13 -20.37 -3.21 -0.81
N LEU A 14 -19.71 -4.33 -0.50
CA LEU A 14 -18.48 -4.76 -1.15
C LEU A 14 -18.71 -5.78 -2.27
N ALA A 15 -19.87 -6.46 -2.28
CA ALA A 15 -20.16 -7.49 -3.28
C ALA A 15 -20.15 -6.91 -4.71
N GLY A 16 -19.40 -7.56 -5.59
CA GLY A 16 -19.22 -7.14 -6.98
C GLY A 16 -18.32 -5.95 -7.21
N LYS A 17 -17.78 -5.33 -6.13
CA LYS A 17 -16.79 -4.25 -6.19
C LYS A 17 -15.40 -4.79 -6.54
N THR A 18 -14.53 -3.92 -7.02
CA THR A 18 -13.15 -4.24 -7.37
C THR A 18 -12.19 -3.75 -6.30
N LEU A 19 -11.40 -4.68 -5.76
CA LEU A 19 -10.32 -4.43 -4.83
C LEU A 19 -8.98 -4.45 -5.57
N TYR A 20 -8.29 -3.32 -5.59
CA TYR A 20 -6.91 -3.21 -6.06
C TYR A 20 -5.95 -3.31 -4.87
N VAL A 21 -4.89 -4.09 -5.01
CA VAL A 21 -3.87 -4.29 -3.97
C VAL A 21 -2.49 -3.99 -4.56
N ALA A 22 -1.76 -3.09 -3.93
CA ALA A 22 -0.35 -2.85 -4.23
C ALA A 22 0.48 -2.94 -2.95
N GLY A 23 1.64 -3.53 -3.05
CA GLY A 23 2.53 -3.74 -1.92
C GLY A 23 3.69 -4.67 -2.25
N ASP A 24 4.24 -5.27 -1.20
CA ASP A 24 5.37 -6.18 -1.32
C ASP A 24 4.97 -7.66 -1.30
N SER A 25 5.89 -8.54 -0.86
CA SER A 25 5.68 -9.99 -0.77
C SER A 25 4.52 -10.41 0.13
N ILE A 26 4.17 -9.61 1.11
CA ILE A 26 3.08 -9.87 2.06
C ILE A 26 1.74 -9.63 1.36
N ALA A 27 1.60 -8.52 0.67
CA ALA A 27 0.44 -8.21 -0.15
C ALA A 27 0.31 -9.15 -1.36
N TYR A 28 1.44 -9.52 -1.98
CA TYR A 28 1.51 -10.53 -3.04
C TYR A 28 0.99 -11.89 -2.56
N GLY A 29 1.18 -12.20 -1.28
CA GLY A 29 0.79 -13.47 -0.68
C GLY A 29 1.85 -14.56 -0.79
N LYS A 30 3.14 -14.19 -0.77
CA LYS A 30 4.25 -15.13 -0.84
C LYS A 30 4.14 -16.21 0.24
N GLY A 31 4.13 -17.46 -0.18
CA GLY A 31 3.97 -18.61 0.73
C GLY A 31 2.53 -18.87 1.19
N SER A 32 1.55 -18.19 0.63
CA SER A 32 0.12 -18.38 0.90
C SER A 32 -0.68 -18.55 -0.39
N ALA A 33 -1.98 -18.81 -0.27
CA ALA A 33 -2.89 -18.96 -1.41
C ALA A 33 -3.41 -17.59 -1.95
N GLY A 34 -2.60 -16.53 -1.92
CA GLY A 34 -2.93 -15.24 -2.56
C GLY A 34 -3.02 -14.02 -1.63
N GLY A 35 -2.49 -14.14 -0.40
CA GLY A 35 -2.40 -13.01 0.52
C GLY A 35 -3.74 -12.55 1.11
N TYR A 36 -3.68 -11.48 1.88
CA TYR A 36 -4.87 -10.92 2.56
C TYR A 36 -5.89 -10.33 1.57
N GLY A 37 -5.42 -9.78 0.45
CA GLY A 37 -6.30 -9.23 -0.59
C GLY A 37 -7.24 -10.30 -1.15
N LYS A 38 -6.72 -11.51 -1.41
CA LYS A 38 -7.56 -12.63 -1.85
C LYS A 38 -8.55 -13.07 -0.76
N CYS A 39 -8.12 -13.12 0.49
CA CYS A 39 -9.03 -13.47 1.60
C CYS A 39 -10.20 -12.47 1.72
N ILE A 40 -9.92 -11.17 1.55
CA ILE A 40 -10.94 -10.12 1.57
C ILE A 40 -11.88 -10.28 0.36
N ALA A 41 -11.31 -10.40 -0.84
CA ALA A 41 -12.08 -10.51 -2.06
C ALA A 41 -13.01 -11.73 -2.06
N ASP A 42 -12.48 -12.90 -1.68
CA ASP A 42 -13.27 -14.14 -1.58
C ASP A 42 -14.40 -14.02 -0.55
N ARG A 43 -14.11 -13.40 0.62
CA ARG A 43 -15.09 -13.26 1.69
C ARG A 43 -16.26 -12.37 1.34
N TYR A 44 -16.02 -11.29 0.59
CA TYR A 44 -17.02 -10.26 0.30
C TYR A 44 -17.49 -10.28 -1.18
N GLY A 45 -17.10 -11.30 -1.95
CA GLY A 45 -17.53 -11.41 -3.35
C GLY A 45 -16.99 -10.27 -4.24
N MET A 46 -15.80 -9.77 -3.94
CA MET A 46 -15.14 -8.73 -4.72
C MET A 46 -14.33 -9.32 -5.87
N GLN A 47 -14.09 -8.51 -6.89
CA GLN A 47 -13.05 -8.79 -7.90
C GLN A 47 -11.69 -8.35 -7.34
N LEU A 48 -10.65 -9.17 -7.51
CA LEU A 48 -9.29 -8.83 -7.05
C LEU A 48 -8.39 -8.47 -8.22
N ILE A 49 -7.73 -7.33 -8.12
CA ILE A 49 -6.57 -6.94 -8.91
C ILE A 49 -5.40 -6.84 -7.93
N ASN A 50 -4.43 -7.74 -8.02
CA ASN A 50 -3.27 -7.74 -7.14
C ASN A 50 -2.01 -7.49 -7.96
N GLU A 51 -1.46 -6.29 -7.87
CA GLU A 51 -0.22 -5.85 -8.52
C GLU A 51 0.94 -5.71 -7.51
N ALA A 52 0.83 -6.33 -6.34
CA ALA A 52 1.93 -6.38 -5.39
C ALA A 52 3.12 -7.18 -5.95
N VAL A 53 4.33 -6.73 -5.63
CA VAL A 53 5.59 -7.31 -6.15
C VAL A 53 6.47 -7.77 -5.00
N ASP A 54 6.89 -9.04 -5.05
CA ASP A 54 7.82 -9.59 -4.05
C ASP A 54 9.09 -8.75 -3.95
N GLY A 55 9.42 -8.33 -2.74
CA GLY A 55 10.61 -7.51 -2.46
C GLY A 55 10.47 -6.03 -2.79
N ALA A 56 9.29 -5.55 -3.20
CA ALA A 56 9.07 -4.13 -3.49
C ALA A 56 9.29 -3.24 -2.26
N THR A 57 9.68 -1.99 -2.52
CA THR A 57 9.91 -0.94 -1.52
C THR A 57 9.01 0.27 -1.78
N LEU A 58 8.77 1.09 -0.78
CA LEU A 58 8.17 2.40 -0.99
C LEU A 58 9.17 3.33 -1.67
N ALA A 59 10.37 3.49 -1.09
CA ALA A 59 11.44 4.29 -1.68
C ALA A 59 11.88 3.75 -3.05
N THR A 60 12.21 4.67 -3.95
CA THR A 60 12.88 4.35 -5.22
C THR A 60 14.38 4.15 -5.01
N LEU A 61 15.07 3.58 -6.02
CA LEU A 61 16.51 3.41 -6.05
C LEU A 61 17.12 2.60 -4.88
N VAL A 62 16.30 1.78 -4.20
CA VAL A 62 16.80 0.84 -3.19
C VAL A 62 17.52 -0.30 -3.90
N PRO A 63 18.80 -0.57 -3.62
CA PRO A 63 19.56 -1.61 -4.31
C PRO A 63 18.93 -2.99 -4.11
N ASP A 64 18.84 -3.77 -5.17
CA ASP A 64 18.53 -5.20 -5.10
C ASP A 64 19.82 -6.02 -5.08
N ASN A 65 20.27 -6.34 -3.88
CA ASN A 65 21.51 -7.09 -3.67
C ASN A 65 21.42 -8.57 -4.08
N VAL A 66 20.23 -9.04 -4.45
CA VAL A 66 20.00 -10.43 -4.89
C VAL A 66 20.00 -10.53 -6.40
N ASN A 67 19.23 -9.66 -7.07
CA ASN A 67 19.02 -9.73 -8.52
C ASN A 67 19.84 -8.68 -9.30
N GLY A 68 20.46 -7.73 -8.60
CA GLY A 68 21.13 -6.58 -9.19
C GLY A 68 20.16 -5.45 -9.57
N GLY A 69 20.71 -4.25 -9.78
CA GLY A 69 19.89 -3.06 -10.05
C GLY A 69 19.15 -2.54 -8.83
N TYR A 70 17.91 -2.12 -9.03
CA TYR A 70 17.07 -1.56 -7.96
C TYR A 70 15.78 -2.37 -7.78
N ARG A 71 15.26 -2.37 -6.56
CA ARG A 71 13.97 -2.96 -6.23
C ARG A 71 12.83 -2.21 -6.90
N THR A 72 11.75 -2.91 -7.22
CA THR A 72 10.51 -2.30 -7.70
C THR A 72 9.98 -1.34 -6.65
N SER A 73 9.60 -0.12 -7.06
CA SER A 73 8.90 0.81 -6.18
C SER A 73 7.40 0.59 -6.30
N ILE A 74 6.73 0.49 -5.14
CA ILE A 74 5.28 0.34 -5.05
C ILE A 74 4.58 1.55 -5.69
N GLY A 75 5.08 2.77 -5.44
CA GLY A 75 4.53 3.98 -6.05
C GLY A 75 4.63 4.00 -7.58
N MET A 76 5.73 3.47 -8.14
CA MET A 76 5.86 3.34 -9.60
C MET A 76 4.91 2.29 -10.17
N THR A 77 4.68 1.18 -9.47
CA THR A 77 3.68 0.17 -9.88
C THR A 77 2.29 0.79 -9.92
N VAL A 78 1.87 1.46 -8.86
CA VAL A 78 0.57 2.16 -8.78
C VAL A 78 0.43 3.17 -9.92
N LYS A 79 1.44 4.01 -10.12
CA LYS A 79 1.44 5.07 -11.16
C LYS A 79 1.35 4.52 -12.58
N SER A 80 1.96 3.38 -12.86
CA SER A 80 1.99 2.76 -14.19
C SER A 80 0.83 1.80 -14.45
N SER A 81 0.01 1.52 -13.44
CA SER A 81 -1.09 0.57 -13.56
C SER A 81 -2.19 1.08 -14.50
N THR A 82 -2.56 0.25 -15.46
CA THR A 82 -3.74 0.45 -16.31
C THR A 82 -5.01 -0.15 -15.69
N GLU A 83 -4.86 -0.91 -14.62
CA GLU A 83 -5.96 -1.60 -13.92
C GLU A 83 -6.55 -0.77 -12.78
N LEU A 84 -5.82 0.24 -12.31
CA LEU A 84 -6.20 1.08 -11.17
C LEU A 84 -7.55 1.80 -11.40
N GLU A 85 -7.84 2.19 -12.63
CA GLU A 85 -9.12 2.82 -13.00
C GLU A 85 -10.34 1.94 -12.71
N LYS A 86 -10.17 0.61 -12.72
CA LYS A 86 -11.24 -0.35 -12.45
C LYS A 86 -11.53 -0.51 -10.95
N ALA A 87 -10.65 -0.01 -10.09
CA ALA A 87 -10.77 -0.18 -8.64
C ALA A 87 -11.90 0.67 -8.06
N ASP A 88 -12.64 0.11 -7.12
CA ASP A 88 -13.49 0.85 -6.18
C ASP A 88 -12.74 1.11 -4.86
N TYR A 89 -11.87 0.15 -4.47
CA TYR A 89 -11.10 0.17 -3.24
C TYR A 89 -9.63 -0.12 -3.54
N ILE A 90 -8.74 0.61 -2.89
CA ILE A 90 -7.29 0.46 -3.00
C ILE A 90 -6.72 0.11 -1.64
N LEU A 91 -6.05 -1.03 -1.52
CA LEU A 91 -5.26 -1.39 -0.36
C LEU A 91 -3.77 -1.27 -0.68
N LEU A 92 -3.09 -0.44 0.07
CA LEU A 92 -1.65 -0.23 0.00
C LEU A 92 -0.97 -0.95 1.17
N GLU A 93 0.22 -1.47 0.93
CA GLU A 93 1.07 -2.07 1.96
C GLU A 93 2.53 -1.85 1.56
N GLY A 94 3.45 -1.77 2.53
CA GLY A 94 4.87 -1.66 2.25
C GLY A 94 5.70 -1.15 3.42
N GLY A 95 6.98 -0.84 3.13
CA GLY A 95 7.93 -0.28 4.08
C GLY A 95 8.76 -1.32 4.83
N VAL A 96 8.37 -2.59 4.85
CA VAL A 96 9.15 -3.67 5.50
C VAL A 96 10.47 -3.86 4.76
N ASN A 97 10.45 -3.90 3.43
CA ASN A 97 11.65 -4.01 2.62
C ASN A 97 12.51 -2.76 2.67
N ASP A 98 11.91 -1.57 2.86
CA ASP A 98 12.64 -0.33 3.13
C ASP A 98 13.43 -0.46 4.43
N ALA A 99 12.79 -0.92 5.50
CA ALA A 99 13.44 -1.14 6.79
C ALA A 99 14.52 -2.23 6.72
N TRP A 100 14.27 -3.31 6.00
CA TRP A 100 15.23 -4.40 5.82
C TRP A 100 16.50 -3.96 5.08
N ASN A 101 16.33 -3.11 4.08
CA ASN A 101 17.45 -2.63 3.26
C ASN A 101 18.02 -1.29 3.76
N ASN A 102 17.57 -0.78 4.91
CA ASN A 102 17.97 0.51 5.47
C ASN A 102 17.81 1.67 4.45
N ALA A 103 16.71 1.67 3.70
CA ALA A 103 16.37 2.76 2.80
C ALA A 103 16.27 4.08 3.58
N PRO A 104 16.63 5.22 3.00
CA PRO A 104 16.47 6.51 3.68
C PRO A 104 15.00 6.73 4.07
N VAL A 105 14.74 7.06 5.33
CA VAL A 105 13.37 7.27 5.82
C VAL A 105 12.78 8.57 5.27
N GLY A 106 13.57 9.64 5.24
CA GLY A 106 13.10 10.97 4.86
C GLY A 106 12.29 11.67 5.94
N THR A 107 11.76 12.81 5.60
CA THR A 107 10.90 13.63 6.47
C THR A 107 9.61 13.98 5.76
N LEU A 108 8.52 14.15 6.53
CA LEU A 108 7.27 14.68 5.98
C LEU A 108 7.48 16.08 5.42
N THR A 109 6.86 16.34 4.29
CA THR A 109 6.82 17.69 3.71
C THR A 109 5.87 18.61 4.49
N ASP A 110 6.14 19.91 4.44
CA ASP A 110 5.19 20.91 4.91
C ASP A 110 4.11 21.12 3.83
N GLY A 111 2.84 20.87 4.16
CA GLY A 111 1.71 21.01 3.21
C GLY A 111 1.62 19.87 2.20
N PHE A 112 0.82 20.07 1.15
CA PHE A 112 0.44 19.04 0.16
C PHE A 112 0.92 19.35 -1.27
N ALA A 113 1.63 20.44 -1.50
CA ALA A 113 2.07 20.87 -2.82
C ALA A 113 3.60 20.92 -2.95
N ALA A 114 4.32 20.17 -2.15
CA ALA A 114 5.77 20.15 -2.18
C ALA A 114 6.32 19.20 -3.26
N ALA A 115 7.56 19.38 -3.61
CA ALA A 115 8.31 18.35 -4.31
C ALA A 115 8.66 17.22 -3.33
N TYR A 116 8.40 15.99 -3.72
CA TYR A 116 8.66 14.81 -2.91
C TYR A 116 9.99 14.17 -3.29
N ASP A 117 10.81 13.82 -2.30
CA ASP A 117 12.03 13.04 -2.53
C ASP A 117 11.68 11.54 -2.52
N GLU A 118 11.36 11.01 -3.69
CA GLU A 118 10.98 9.60 -3.85
C GLU A 118 12.14 8.62 -3.58
N THR A 119 13.37 9.09 -3.40
CA THR A 119 14.48 8.24 -2.95
C THR A 119 14.40 7.92 -1.46
N THR A 120 13.54 8.60 -0.73
CA THR A 120 13.21 8.32 0.67
C THR A 120 11.86 7.63 0.80
N MET A 121 11.70 6.80 1.83
CA MET A 121 10.46 6.06 2.06
C MET A 121 9.26 7.00 2.28
N THR A 122 9.43 8.03 3.11
CA THR A 122 8.36 8.99 3.42
C THR A 122 7.99 9.82 2.20
N GLY A 123 8.98 10.32 1.45
CA GLY A 123 8.73 11.11 0.26
C GLY A 123 8.06 10.31 -0.86
N ALA A 124 8.46 9.05 -1.06
CA ALA A 124 7.81 8.16 -2.03
C ALA A 124 6.36 7.84 -1.63
N LEU A 125 6.11 7.59 -0.33
CA LEU A 125 4.74 7.38 0.17
C LEU A 125 3.89 8.62 -0.03
N GLU A 126 4.37 9.81 0.34
CA GLU A 126 3.62 11.06 0.14
C GLU A 126 3.34 11.33 -1.34
N LYS A 127 4.31 11.07 -2.24
CA LYS A 127 4.10 11.20 -3.68
C LYS A 127 3.01 10.28 -4.19
N MET A 128 3.02 9.02 -3.77
CA MET A 128 1.99 8.05 -4.14
C MET A 128 0.60 8.47 -3.64
N LEU A 129 0.50 8.95 -2.41
CA LEU A 129 -0.78 9.42 -1.84
C LEU A 129 -1.27 10.69 -2.52
N ASP A 130 -0.37 11.61 -2.90
CA ASP A 130 -0.69 12.82 -3.66
C ASP A 130 -1.24 12.48 -5.06
N ASP A 131 -0.59 11.53 -5.75
CA ASP A 131 -1.04 11.06 -7.06
C ASP A 131 -2.42 10.40 -6.98
N LEU A 132 -2.67 9.58 -5.96
CA LEU A 132 -3.98 8.97 -5.73
C LEU A 132 -5.05 10.02 -5.39
N ALA A 133 -4.76 10.96 -4.51
CA ALA A 133 -5.70 12.03 -4.15
C ALA A 133 -6.02 12.95 -5.34
N THR A 134 -5.05 13.18 -6.22
CA THR A 134 -5.21 14.07 -7.38
C THR A 134 -5.94 13.38 -8.54
N ASN A 135 -5.57 12.15 -8.86
CA ASN A 135 -6.02 11.48 -10.09
C ASN A 135 -7.11 10.43 -9.85
N HIS A 136 -7.28 9.97 -8.60
CA HIS A 136 -8.19 8.88 -8.22
C HIS A 136 -8.99 9.22 -6.94
N SER A 137 -9.40 10.48 -6.81
CA SER A 137 -10.11 11.00 -5.62
C SER A 137 -11.47 10.34 -5.37
N ASP A 138 -12.01 9.63 -6.35
CA ASP A 138 -13.25 8.84 -6.27
C ASP A 138 -13.03 7.44 -5.65
N LYS A 139 -11.79 7.03 -5.42
CA LYS A 139 -11.44 5.72 -4.86
C LYS A 139 -11.29 5.77 -3.35
N CYS A 140 -11.68 4.68 -2.70
CA CYS A 140 -11.43 4.50 -1.27
C CYS A 140 -10.04 3.88 -1.06
N VAL A 141 -9.13 4.63 -0.43
CA VAL A 141 -7.76 4.17 -0.15
C VAL A 141 -7.62 3.80 1.32
N ALA A 142 -6.99 2.67 1.60
CA ALA A 142 -6.58 2.27 2.95
C ALA A 142 -5.18 1.66 2.93
N TYR A 143 -4.51 1.69 4.07
CA TYR A 143 -3.17 1.13 4.24
C TYR A 143 -3.18 -0.03 5.22
N VAL A 144 -2.55 -1.13 4.84
CA VAL A 144 -2.41 -2.32 5.69
C VAL A 144 -0.99 -2.38 6.23
N PHE A 145 -0.86 -2.48 7.56
CA PHE A 145 0.44 -2.70 8.18
C PHE A 145 0.75 -4.19 8.24
N PRO A 146 1.88 -4.62 7.67
CA PRO A 146 2.35 -5.98 7.85
C PRO A 146 2.70 -6.24 9.32
N HIS A 147 2.52 -7.48 9.75
CA HIS A 147 2.96 -7.91 11.07
C HIS A 147 4.48 -8.11 11.07
N GLY A 148 5.23 -7.08 11.44
CA GLY A 148 6.68 -7.03 11.35
C GLY A 148 7.45 -7.83 12.41
N GLY A 149 6.81 -8.65 13.24
CA GLY A 149 7.47 -9.37 14.34
C GLY A 149 8.31 -10.57 13.96
N MET A 150 8.47 -10.88 12.67
CA MET A 150 9.02 -12.15 12.21
C MET A 150 10.36 -12.05 11.46
N PHE A 151 10.99 -10.88 11.38
CA PHE A 151 12.25 -10.73 10.64
C PHE A 151 13.36 -10.06 11.47
N ALA A 152 14.61 -10.38 11.15
CA ALA A 152 15.77 -9.72 11.73
C ALA A 152 15.73 -8.23 11.33
N GLY A 153 15.88 -7.33 12.32
CA GLY A 153 15.74 -5.87 12.09
C GLY A 153 14.35 -5.30 12.40
N SER A 154 13.42 -6.12 12.91
CA SER A 154 12.09 -5.66 13.32
C SER A 154 12.11 -4.48 14.30
N GLU A 155 13.16 -4.31 15.09
CA GLU A 155 13.32 -3.16 15.99
C GLU A 155 13.35 -1.84 15.22
N ASN A 156 14.13 -1.77 14.12
CA ASN A 156 14.19 -0.60 13.26
C ASN A 156 12.84 -0.32 12.59
N TRP A 157 12.13 -1.36 12.15
CA TRP A 157 10.77 -1.25 11.65
C TRP A 157 9.86 -0.55 12.65
N TYR A 158 9.80 -1.02 13.89
CA TYR A 158 8.90 -0.46 14.91
C TYR A 158 9.32 0.93 15.42
N LYS A 159 10.62 1.20 15.52
CA LYS A 159 11.12 2.45 16.08
C LYS A 159 11.20 3.58 15.07
N THR A 160 11.37 3.27 13.79
CA THR A 160 11.72 4.27 12.78
C THR A 160 10.73 4.29 11.62
N TYR A 161 10.60 3.17 10.89
CA TYR A 161 9.84 3.15 9.63
C TYR A 161 8.33 3.22 9.85
N LYS A 162 7.78 2.32 10.66
CA LYS A 162 6.34 2.32 10.96
C LYS A 162 5.83 3.64 11.52
N PRO A 163 6.49 4.30 12.49
CA PRO A 163 6.08 5.63 12.95
C PRO A 163 6.08 6.70 11.86
N ALA A 164 7.05 6.68 10.94
CA ALA A 164 7.11 7.61 9.82
C ALA A 164 5.95 7.39 8.83
N ILE A 165 5.65 6.13 8.49
CA ILE A 165 4.48 5.78 7.68
C ILE A 165 3.19 6.25 8.36
N LEU A 166 3.01 5.96 9.66
CA LEU A 166 1.85 6.39 10.43
C LEU A 166 1.67 7.92 10.40
N ALA A 167 2.76 8.66 10.49
CA ALA A 167 2.73 10.12 10.42
C ALA A 167 2.27 10.60 9.03
N ALA A 168 2.76 9.97 7.96
CA ALA A 168 2.30 10.27 6.60
C ALA A 168 0.83 9.94 6.40
N LEU A 169 0.37 8.76 6.80
CA LEU A 169 -1.03 8.35 6.67
C LEU A 169 -1.98 9.29 7.43
N LYS A 170 -1.59 9.71 8.65
CA LYS A 170 -2.36 10.70 9.43
C LYS A 170 -2.46 12.05 8.73
N LYS A 171 -1.35 12.54 8.18
CA LYS A 171 -1.32 13.79 7.42
C LYS A 171 -2.27 13.73 6.22
N TRP A 172 -2.28 12.63 5.50
CA TRP A 172 -3.08 12.43 4.30
C TRP A 172 -4.51 11.92 4.56
N GLY A 173 -4.88 11.67 5.83
CA GLY A 173 -6.22 11.19 6.19
C GLY A 173 -6.52 9.77 5.70
N VAL A 174 -5.49 8.96 5.44
CA VAL A 174 -5.64 7.59 4.97
C VAL A 174 -5.86 6.65 6.15
N PRO A 175 -6.96 5.87 6.18
CA PRO A 175 -7.22 4.88 7.22
C PRO A 175 -6.22 3.73 7.16
N TYR A 176 -5.93 3.11 8.33
CA TYR A 176 -4.97 2.02 8.47
C TYR A 176 -5.35 1.09 9.61
#